data_0b416b2476ada0315a2d23d763b1b7f4
#
_entry.id   0b416b2476ada0315a2d23d763b1b7f4
#
_cell.length_a   1.000
_cell.length_b   1.000
_cell.length_c   1.000
_cell.angle_alpha   90.00
_cell.angle_beta   90.00
_cell.angle_gamma   90.00
#
_symmetry.space_group_name_H-M   'P 1'
#
loop_
_entity.id
_entity.type
_entity.pdbx_description
1 polymer ?
#
loop_
_entity_poly.entity_id
_entity_poly.type
_entity_poly.pdbx_seq_one_letter_code
_entity_poly.pdbx_strand_id
1 'polypeptide(L)'
;TYRELKQQVDLCASALDGLGVKKGDRVALVLPNCPQNVIAFFATLRLGAVVVEHNPLYTETELRHQLADCGAKVVICLDRVYDTVAKVAKDTSVEHVVTTSLVDYLPRGAQLKLKLPVKKAKKQRAEISAVLPRGADVKDFAALLKGATPWTGSAGVTGTDLALLQYTGGTTGLSKGAMLSHGNLVSNAYMNRRWDTEAKGGKEVTLAVLPLFHAYGLTVAMTNTVLLVGTLVLLTKFDLDLVFKAIDEWKPTLFPGVPPIYKAIADSPKAKAHDLKSIRLCVSGAMKLPVEIAEHFTRISGATLIEGYGMTETSPSTHANPTLGGGKPGSIGLPLPGTLCKIVDQDDSSKEVKPGQPGELAISGPQVFSGYWNRENQDGVFTKDGYVLTGDVALMDDDGYFFIVDRKKELIIAGGFNIYPSEVEEVLFGIDGVADAVVIGVPDKYRGETVKAFVVKKPGSKLSEDDVISAAAASLTAYKVPKLVEFRAELPRTTVGKVLRRVLVEEERAKAAGTSAPASVPSSAPKAVAAQKASPAAKAAPAKKAPAKKVAPAAKAPAAKAPVTKAPAKKAVPAAKAPATKAPAKKVAPAAKAPAAKAPAQKAPAAKKAPAKRA
;
A
#
# COMPACT_ATOMS: atom_id res chain seq x y z
N THR A 1 -14.36 3.97 -21.07
CA THR A 1 -13.43 3.35 -22.05
C THR A 1 -12.12 4.12 -22.11
N TYR A 2 -11.02 3.49 -22.60
CA TYR A 2 -9.72 4.17 -22.78
C TYR A 2 -9.78 5.33 -23.78
N ARG A 3 -10.67 5.27 -24.77
CA ARG A 3 -10.92 6.40 -25.71
C ARG A 3 -11.48 7.63 -24.95
N GLU A 4 -12.46 7.44 -24.10
CA GLU A 4 -13.04 8.50 -23.29
C GLU A 4 -12.05 9.01 -22.25
N LEU A 5 -11.30 8.11 -21.60
CA LEU A 5 -10.24 8.50 -20.67
C LEU A 5 -9.20 9.39 -21.36
N LYS A 6 -8.69 8.96 -22.53
CA LYS A 6 -7.75 9.77 -23.32
C LYS A 6 -8.32 11.14 -23.66
N GLN A 7 -9.57 11.21 -24.08
CA GLN A 7 -10.24 12.48 -24.39
C GLN A 7 -10.30 13.38 -23.15
N GLN A 8 -10.69 12.85 -22.00
CA GLN A 8 -10.75 13.62 -20.74
C GLN A 8 -9.35 14.07 -20.29
N VAL A 9 -8.34 13.22 -20.45
CA VAL A 9 -6.93 13.55 -20.18
C VAL A 9 -6.45 14.69 -21.08
N ASP A 10 -6.71 14.62 -22.39
CA ASP A 10 -6.30 15.68 -23.33
C ASP A 10 -7.04 17.01 -23.06
N LEU A 11 -8.32 16.99 -22.67
CA LEU A 11 -9.08 18.17 -22.26
C LEU A 11 -8.51 18.77 -20.96
N CYS A 12 -8.22 17.91 -19.97
CA CYS A 12 -7.65 18.34 -18.70
C CYS A 12 -6.24 18.92 -18.89
N ALA A 13 -5.43 18.31 -19.73
CA ALA A 13 -4.10 18.82 -20.07
C ALA A 13 -4.18 20.23 -20.70
N SER A 14 -5.07 20.44 -21.66
CA SER A 14 -5.33 21.75 -22.23
C SER A 14 -5.82 22.78 -21.20
N ALA A 15 -6.70 22.37 -20.28
CA ALA A 15 -7.17 23.24 -19.22
C ALA A 15 -6.03 23.66 -18.27
N LEU A 16 -5.15 22.71 -17.90
CA LEU A 16 -3.97 22.99 -17.07
C LEU A 16 -2.96 23.89 -17.81
N ASP A 17 -2.70 23.66 -19.10
CA ASP A 17 -1.87 24.55 -19.92
C ASP A 17 -2.45 25.97 -19.98
N GLY A 18 -3.78 26.11 -20.11
CA GLY A 18 -4.50 27.37 -20.00
C GLY A 18 -4.40 28.08 -18.64
N LEU A 19 -4.12 27.32 -17.57
CA LEU A 19 -3.77 27.86 -16.24
C LEU A 19 -2.27 28.15 -16.10
N GLY A 20 -1.50 28.07 -17.20
CA GLY A 20 -0.07 28.37 -17.23
C GLY A 20 0.82 27.23 -16.72
N VAL A 21 0.32 26.02 -16.54
CA VAL A 21 1.15 24.85 -16.17
C VAL A 21 2.07 24.48 -17.32
N LYS A 22 3.37 24.33 -17.06
CA LYS A 22 4.41 23.98 -18.03
C LYS A 22 5.15 22.72 -17.58
N LYS A 23 5.99 22.17 -18.47
CA LYS A 23 6.86 21.04 -18.15
C LYS A 23 7.70 21.36 -16.90
N GLY A 24 7.70 20.46 -15.93
CA GLY A 24 8.39 20.60 -14.65
C GLY A 24 7.64 21.36 -13.56
N ASP A 25 6.51 22.04 -13.86
CA ASP A 25 5.63 22.60 -12.82
C ASP A 25 4.96 21.49 -12.03
N ARG A 26 4.64 21.75 -10.75
CA ARG A 26 3.97 20.78 -9.87
C ARG A 26 2.48 21.05 -9.82
N VAL A 27 1.70 19.97 -9.99
CA VAL A 27 0.26 19.95 -9.83
C VAL A 27 -0.10 19.04 -8.67
N ALA A 28 -0.64 19.60 -7.61
CA ALA A 28 -1.05 18.88 -6.41
C ALA A 28 -2.45 18.28 -6.57
N LEU A 29 -2.59 16.99 -6.25
CA LEU A 29 -3.87 16.28 -6.25
C LEU A 29 -4.27 15.94 -4.82
N VAL A 30 -5.37 16.52 -4.32
CA VAL A 30 -5.93 16.26 -2.99
C VAL A 30 -7.25 15.52 -3.18
N LEU A 31 -7.17 14.31 -3.73
CA LEU A 31 -8.28 13.53 -4.24
C LEU A 31 -8.27 12.08 -3.71
N PRO A 32 -9.44 11.48 -3.41
CA PRO A 32 -9.54 10.05 -3.15
C PRO A 32 -9.54 9.27 -4.48
N ASN A 33 -9.76 7.96 -4.40
CA ASN A 33 -9.98 7.11 -5.57
C ASN A 33 -11.24 7.55 -6.32
N CYS A 34 -11.07 8.31 -7.38
CA CYS A 34 -12.15 8.78 -8.23
C CYS A 34 -11.65 8.98 -9.67
N PRO A 35 -12.54 9.02 -10.67
CA PRO A 35 -12.15 9.25 -12.06
C PRO A 35 -11.36 10.54 -12.27
N GLN A 36 -11.67 11.59 -11.52
CA GLN A 36 -10.99 12.88 -11.61
C GLN A 36 -9.52 12.78 -11.19
N ASN A 37 -9.18 11.95 -10.17
CA ASN A 37 -7.78 11.69 -9.80
C ASN A 37 -7.03 11.07 -10.99
N VAL A 38 -7.57 10.01 -11.59
CA VAL A 38 -6.95 9.32 -12.74
C VAL A 38 -6.77 10.28 -13.92
N ILE A 39 -7.79 11.09 -14.24
CA ILE A 39 -7.74 12.06 -15.33
C ILE A 39 -6.67 13.12 -15.06
N ALA A 40 -6.68 13.73 -13.87
CA ALA A 40 -5.74 14.78 -13.50
C ALA A 40 -4.30 14.27 -13.43
N PHE A 41 -4.09 13.06 -12.91
CA PHE A 41 -2.79 12.39 -12.87
C PHE A 41 -2.19 12.27 -14.28
N PHE A 42 -2.89 11.62 -15.19
CA PHE A 42 -2.38 11.43 -16.56
C PHE A 42 -2.32 12.74 -17.37
N ALA A 43 -3.22 13.70 -17.11
CA ALA A 43 -3.17 15.01 -17.76
C ALA A 43 -1.94 15.82 -17.36
N THR A 44 -1.58 15.79 -16.08
CA THR A 44 -0.36 16.41 -15.56
C THR A 44 0.89 15.83 -16.22
N LEU A 45 0.98 14.49 -16.25
CA LEU A 45 2.08 13.78 -16.92
C LEU A 45 2.13 14.06 -18.44
N ARG A 46 0.97 14.22 -19.08
CA ARG A 46 0.82 14.53 -20.51
C ARG A 46 1.47 15.86 -20.87
N LEU A 47 1.45 16.82 -19.96
CA LEU A 47 2.12 18.14 -20.10
C LEU A 47 3.61 18.10 -19.71
N GLY A 48 4.12 16.97 -19.23
CA GLY A 48 5.46 16.88 -18.64
C GLY A 48 5.57 17.63 -17.31
N ALA A 49 4.46 17.98 -16.69
CA ALA A 49 4.39 18.50 -15.34
C ALA A 49 4.47 17.37 -14.32
N VAL A 50 4.78 17.72 -13.08
CA VAL A 50 5.02 16.78 -11.98
C VAL A 50 3.78 16.66 -11.13
N VAL A 51 3.27 15.45 -10.96
CA VAL A 51 2.18 15.17 -10.02
C VAL A 51 2.69 15.23 -8.59
N VAL A 52 1.89 15.77 -7.67
CA VAL A 52 2.13 15.67 -6.23
C VAL A 52 0.88 15.12 -5.57
N GLU A 53 0.93 13.88 -5.12
CA GLU A 53 -0.22 13.21 -4.51
C GLU A 53 -0.32 13.53 -3.02
N HIS A 54 -1.51 13.92 -2.56
CA HIS A 54 -1.79 14.23 -1.17
C HIS A 54 -3.02 13.48 -0.65
N ASN A 55 -2.93 13.06 0.60
CA ASN A 55 -4.08 12.47 1.29
C ASN A 55 -5.16 13.55 1.53
N PRO A 56 -6.40 13.39 1.04
CA PRO A 56 -7.48 14.36 1.27
C PRO A 56 -7.93 14.46 2.73
N LEU A 57 -7.41 13.61 3.61
CA LEU A 57 -7.65 13.65 5.06
C LEU A 57 -6.54 14.37 5.85
N TYR A 58 -5.54 14.93 5.19
CA TYR A 58 -4.50 15.69 5.88
C TYR A 58 -5.05 16.89 6.62
N THR A 59 -4.45 17.17 7.77
CA THR A 59 -4.67 18.40 8.53
C THR A 59 -4.09 19.61 7.78
N GLU A 60 -4.48 20.83 8.19
CA GLU A 60 -3.93 22.08 7.62
C GLU A 60 -2.39 22.10 7.76
N THR A 61 -1.84 21.63 8.88
CA THR A 61 -0.39 21.61 9.13
C THR A 61 0.35 20.66 8.18
N GLU A 62 -0.16 19.44 8.01
CA GLU A 62 0.45 18.45 7.10
C GLU A 62 0.41 18.92 5.65
N LEU A 63 -0.76 19.41 5.21
CA LEU A 63 -0.93 19.87 3.85
C LEU A 63 -0.09 21.13 3.55
N ARG A 64 -0.02 22.08 4.51
CA ARG A 64 0.80 23.29 4.41
C ARG A 64 2.27 22.96 4.20
N HIS A 65 2.81 22.04 5.01
CA HIS A 65 4.19 21.62 4.87
C HIS A 65 4.47 21.08 3.47
N GLN A 66 3.63 20.17 2.96
CA GLN A 66 3.88 19.53 1.68
C GLN A 66 3.66 20.47 0.49
N LEU A 67 2.64 21.34 0.52
CA LEU A 67 2.40 22.32 -0.56
C LEU A 67 3.50 23.38 -0.61
N ALA A 68 3.99 23.83 0.54
CA ALA A 68 5.11 24.78 0.61
C ALA A 68 6.42 24.14 0.09
N ASP A 69 6.71 22.89 0.51
CA ASP A 69 7.93 22.18 0.09
C ASP A 69 7.93 21.85 -1.41
N CYS A 70 6.81 21.34 -1.95
CA CYS A 70 6.74 21.00 -3.37
C CYS A 70 6.64 22.21 -4.31
N GLY A 71 6.19 23.37 -3.82
CA GLY A 71 5.96 24.55 -4.63
C GLY A 71 4.94 24.33 -5.75
N ALA A 72 3.81 23.66 -5.44
CA ALA A 72 2.77 23.39 -6.40
C ALA A 72 2.14 24.68 -6.92
N LYS A 73 1.95 24.78 -8.25
CA LYS A 73 1.31 25.90 -8.92
C LYS A 73 -0.20 25.80 -8.95
N VAL A 74 -0.71 24.58 -9.15
CA VAL A 74 -2.15 24.27 -9.19
C VAL A 74 -2.46 23.18 -8.16
N VAL A 75 -3.58 23.32 -7.44
CA VAL A 75 -4.14 22.28 -6.58
C VAL A 75 -5.48 21.86 -7.13
N ILE A 76 -5.67 20.56 -7.39
CA ILE A 76 -6.95 19.97 -7.73
C ILE A 76 -7.47 19.20 -6.52
N CYS A 77 -8.64 19.57 -5.99
CA CYS A 77 -9.16 18.97 -4.76
C CYS A 77 -10.66 18.69 -4.82
N LEU A 78 -11.16 17.85 -3.90
CA LEU A 78 -12.61 17.74 -3.71
C LEU A 78 -13.20 19.03 -3.13
N ASP A 79 -14.45 19.30 -3.48
CA ASP A 79 -15.27 20.36 -2.88
C ASP A 79 -15.31 20.29 -1.34
N ARG A 80 -15.29 19.07 -0.77
CA ARG A 80 -15.33 18.82 0.68
C ARG A 80 -14.06 19.18 1.45
N VAL A 81 -12.92 19.28 0.79
CA VAL A 81 -11.64 19.65 1.40
C VAL A 81 -11.19 21.06 0.99
N TYR A 82 -12.02 21.77 0.24
CA TYR A 82 -11.73 23.11 -0.26
C TYR A 82 -11.33 24.08 0.85
N ASP A 83 -12.07 24.11 1.97
CA ASP A 83 -11.79 25.06 3.06
C ASP A 83 -10.37 24.88 3.63
N THR A 84 -9.93 23.64 3.80
CA THR A 84 -8.55 23.34 4.23
C THR A 84 -7.54 23.77 3.18
N VAL A 85 -7.77 23.42 1.91
CA VAL A 85 -6.90 23.79 0.79
C VAL A 85 -6.81 25.31 0.62
N ALA A 86 -7.93 26.02 0.64
CA ALA A 86 -7.98 27.46 0.44
C ALA A 86 -7.24 28.25 1.55
N LYS A 87 -7.29 27.78 2.80
CA LYS A 87 -6.52 28.39 3.90
C LYS A 87 -5.03 28.21 3.69
N VAL A 88 -4.62 27.00 3.28
CA VAL A 88 -3.21 26.64 3.11
C VAL A 88 -2.61 27.30 1.85
N ALA A 89 -3.37 27.36 0.75
CA ALA A 89 -2.90 27.90 -0.53
C ALA A 89 -2.40 29.34 -0.44
N LYS A 90 -3.01 30.16 0.44
CA LYS A 90 -2.65 31.58 0.63
C LYS A 90 -1.20 31.81 1.04
N ASP A 91 -0.62 30.84 1.74
CA ASP A 91 0.74 30.93 2.29
C ASP A 91 1.73 30.05 1.51
N THR A 92 1.38 29.67 0.26
CA THR A 92 2.18 28.79 -0.58
C THR A 92 2.29 29.33 -2.01
N SER A 93 2.97 28.63 -2.91
CA SER A 93 3.13 29.01 -4.33
C SER A 93 1.90 28.70 -5.18
N VAL A 94 0.77 28.31 -4.59
CA VAL A 94 -0.44 27.94 -5.33
C VAL A 94 -1.07 29.16 -5.97
N GLU A 95 -1.12 29.18 -7.31
CA GLU A 95 -1.75 30.23 -8.10
C GLU A 95 -3.24 29.93 -8.37
N HIS A 96 -3.59 28.64 -8.50
CA HIS A 96 -4.95 28.24 -8.83
C HIS A 96 -5.42 27.05 -8.00
N VAL A 97 -6.62 27.17 -7.44
CA VAL A 97 -7.35 26.07 -6.82
C VAL A 97 -8.47 25.62 -7.77
N VAL A 98 -8.50 24.33 -8.09
CA VAL A 98 -9.53 23.70 -8.93
C VAL A 98 -10.29 22.70 -8.05
N THR A 99 -11.61 22.84 -8.00
CA THR A 99 -12.46 21.92 -7.24
C THR A 99 -13.26 20.99 -8.12
N THR A 100 -13.53 19.80 -7.63
CA THR A 100 -14.41 18.81 -8.26
C THR A 100 -15.30 18.14 -7.22
N SER A 101 -16.44 17.61 -7.67
CA SER A 101 -17.35 16.84 -6.83
C SER A 101 -17.41 15.39 -7.26
N LEU A 102 -17.48 14.45 -6.30
CA LEU A 102 -17.71 13.03 -6.62
C LEU A 102 -19.02 12.81 -7.39
N VAL A 103 -19.99 13.74 -7.26
CA VAL A 103 -21.28 13.68 -7.98
C VAL A 103 -21.10 13.78 -9.49
N ASP A 104 -20.09 14.51 -9.98
CA ASP A 104 -19.92 14.85 -11.41
C ASP A 104 -19.69 13.62 -12.30
N TYR A 105 -19.07 12.59 -11.75
CA TYR A 105 -18.75 11.35 -12.47
C TYR A 105 -19.64 10.16 -12.09
N LEU A 106 -20.70 10.39 -11.29
CA LEU A 106 -21.72 9.36 -11.08
C LEU A 106 -22.58 9.15 -12.33
N PRO A 107 -23.14 7.95 -12.53
CA PRO A 107 -24.12 7.71 -13.60
C PRO A 107 -25.26 8.73 -13.53
N ARG A 108 -25.74 9.19 -14.70
CA ARG A 108 -26.79 10.23 -14.80
C ARG A 108 -28.02 9.95 -13.92
N GLY A 109 -28.45 8.67 -13.85
CA GLY A 109 -29.57 8.27 -12.99
C GLY A 109 -29.29 8.46 -11.48
N ALA A 110 -28.04 8.25 -11.04
CA ALA A 110 -27.63 8.51 -9.66
C ALA A 110 -27.57 10.02 -9.38
N GLN A 111 -27.01 10.81 -10.30
CA GLN A 111 -27.00 12.29 -10.19
C GLN A 111 -28.42 12.84 -10.04
N LEU A 112 -29.38 12.37 -10.86
CA LEU A 112 -30.78 12.79 -10.78
C LEU A 112 -31.42 12.41 -9.44
N LYS A 113 -31.17 11.18 -8.94
CA LYS A 113 -31.66 10.74 -7.63
C LYS A 113 -31.14 11.61 -6.48
N LEU A 114 -29.90 12.07 -6.55
CA LEU A 114 -29.29 12.94 -5.54
C LEU A 114 -29.89 14.38 -5.57
N LYS A 115 -30.47 14.81 -6.69
CA LYS A 115 -31.14 16.11 -6.82
C LYS A 115 -32.56 16.13 -6.24
N LEU A 116 -33.13 14.96 -5.95
CA LEU A 116 -34.49 14.89 -5.39
C LEU A 116 -34.60 15.62 -4.03
N PRO A 117 -35.69 16.32 -3.75
CA PRO A 117 -35.87 17.13 -2.52
C PRO A 117 -36.19 16.29 -1.28
N VAL A 118 -35.90 14.98 -1.29
CA VAL A 118 -36.16 14.06 -0.18
C VAL A 118 -34.99 14.01 0.81
N LYS A 119 -35.30 13.83 2.11
CA LYS A 119 -34.29 13.80 3.20
C LYS A 119 -33.13 12.84 2.91
N LYS A 120 -33.43 11.64 2.38
CA LYS A 120 -32.41 10.61 2.06
C LYS A 120 -31.42 11.11 0.99
N ALA A 121 -31.91 11.70 -0.10
CA ALA A 121 -31.08 12.24 -1.17
C ALA A 121 -30.22 13.42 -0.68
N LYS A 122 -30.79 14.33 0.12
CA LYS A 122 -30.04 15.44 0.74
C LYS A 122 -28.90 14.93 1.63
N LYS A 123 -29.17 13.92 2.48
CA LYS A 123 -28.16 13.31 3.35
C LYS A 123 -27.04 12.66 2.51
N GLN A 124 -27.38 11.81 1.54
CA GLN A 124 -26.40 11.16 0.65
C GLN A 124 -25.56 12.17 -0.13
N ARG A 125 -26.19 13.26 -0.64
CA ARG A 125 -25.45 14.32 -1.32
C ARG A 125 -24.47 15.02 -0.39
N ALA A 126 -24.86 15.36 0.84
CA ALA A 126 -23.98 15.99 1.83
C ALA A 126 -22.82 15.09 2.26
N GLU A 127 -22.94 13.77 2.11
CA GLU A 127 -21.86 12.82 2.37
C GLU A 127 -20.77 12.80 1.29
N ILE A 128 -21.10 13.20 0.03
CA ILE A 128 -20.20 13.08 -1.13
C ILE A 128 -19.92 14.41 -1.84
N SER A 129 -20.55 15.52 -1.44
CA SER A 129 -20.39 16.86 -2.03
C SER A 129 -20.56 17.93 -0.97
N ALA A 130 -19.85 19.04 -1.12
CA ALA A 130 -20.01 20.25 -0.31
C ALA A 130 -20.48 21.42 -1.16
N VAL A 131 -21.07 22.42 -0.51
CA VAL A 131 -21.39 23.70 -1.13
C VAL A 131 -20.24 24.65 -0.85
N LEU A 132 -19.61 25.15 -1.89
CA LEU A 132 -18.51 26.10 -1.75
C LEU A 132 -19.01 27.46 -1.19
N PRO A 133 -18.16 28.19 -0.44
CA PRO A 133 -18.46 29.53 0.03
C PRO A 133 -18.79 30.48 -1.14
N ARG A 134 -19.69 31.45 -0.90
CA ARG A 134 -19.98 32.52 -1.90
C ARG A 134 -18.71 33.37 -2.10
N GLY A 135 -18.38 33.61 -3.38
CA GLY A 135 -17.18 34.39 -3.74
C GLY A 135 -15.86 33.64 -3.56
N ALA A 136 -15.91 32.31 -3.44
CA ALA A 136 -14.69 31.49 -3.45
C ALA A 136 -13.91 31.73 -4.77
N ASP A 137 -12.63 32.08 -4.65
CA ASP A 137 -11.71 32.15 -5.80
C ASP A 137 -11.27 30.73 -6.15
N VAL A 138 -12.06 30.09 -6.98
CA VAL A 138 -11.90 28.67 -7.34
C VAL A 138 -12.44 28.40 -8.73
N LYS A 139 -11.79 27.49 -9.45
CA LYS A 139 -12.25 27.02 -10.75
C LYS A 139 -12.94 25.65 -10.60
N ASP A 140 -14.00 25.45 -11.36
CA ASP A 140 -14.70 24.17 -11.40
C ASP A 140 -14.06 23.25 -12.44
N PHE A 141 -13.67 22.03 -12.03
CA PHE A 141 -12.98 21.05 -12.86
C PHE A 141 -13.81 20.66 -14.09
N ALA A 142 -15.10 20.37 -13.92
CA ALA A 142 -15.96 19.97 -15.02
C ALA A 142 -16.18 21.11 -16.01
N ALA A 143 -16.30 22.37 -15.52
CA ALA A 143 -16.43 23.55 -16.36
C ALA A 143 -15.15 23.83 -17.16
N LEU A 144 -13.97 23.67 -16.54
CA LEU A 144 -12.68 23.79 -17.23
C LEU A 144 -12.57 22.77 -18.38
N LEU A 145 -12.90 21.52 -18.15
CA LEU A 145 -12.85 20.49 -19.20
C LEU A 145 -13.86 20.76 -20.32
N LYS A 146 -15.06 21.23 -19.98
CA LYS A 146 -16.10 21.56 -20.96
C LYS A 146 -15.71 22.74 -21.87
N GLY A 147 -14.95 23.70 -21.33
CA GLY A 147 -14.46 24.86 -22.09
C GLY A 147 -13.19 24.62 -22.87
N ALA A 148 -12.53 23.47 -22.67
CA ALA A 148 -11.24 23.17 -23.31
C ALA A 148 -11.39 22.47 -24.66
N THR A 149 -10.37 22.62 -25.52
CA THR A 149 -10.15 21.77 -26.68
C THR A 149 -9.09 20.73 -26.35
N PRO A 150 -9.13 19.51 -26.92
CA PRO A 150 -8.12 18.48 -26.62
C PRO A 150 -6.71 18.95 -26.90
N TRP A 151 -5.81 18.76 -25.94
CA TRP A 151 -4.40 19.09 -26.11
C TRP A 151 -3.72 18.13 -27.10
N THR A 152 -3.10 18.69 -28.14
CA THR A 152 -2.45 17.92 -29.22
C THR A 152 -0.93 18.04 -29.20
N GLY A 153 -0.37 18.84 -28.29
CA GLY A 153 1.07 19.07 -28.18
C GLY A 153 1.87 17.84 -27.74
N SER A 154 3.18 17.99 -27.78
CA SER A 154 4.13 17.07 -27.17
C SER A 154 5.01 17.82 -26.17
N ALA A 155 5.09 17.31 -24.94
CA ALA A 155 5.95 17.88 -23.92
C ALA A 155 7.42 17.44 -24.03
N GLY A 156 7.75 16.54 -24.97
CA GLY A 156 9.11 16.00 -25.11
C GLY A 156 9.60 15.32 -23.82
N VAL A 157 8.73 14.52 -23.18
CA VAL A 157 9.03 13.82 -21.94
C VAL A 157 9.92 12.61 -22.23
N THR A 158 10.94 12.43 -21.39
CA THR A 158 11.87 11.29 -21.39
C THR A 158 11.67 10.43 -20.12
N GLY A 159 12.28 9.24 -20.09
CA GLY A 159 12.22 8.37 -18.91
C GLY A 159 12.90 8.98 -17.66
N THR A 160 13.84 9.91 -17.84
CA THR A 160 14.57 10.57 -16.74
C THR A 160 13.88 11.82 -16.20
N ASP A 161 12.87 12.35 -16.90
CA ASP A 161 12.10 13.48 -16.40
C ASP A 161 11.33 13.10 -15.13
N LEU A 162 11.25 14.03 -14.16
CA LEU A 162 10.49 13.87 -12.94
C LEU A 162 8.99 13.78 -13.27
N ALA A 163 8.32 12.74 -12.76
CA ALA A 163 6.90 12.49 -13.00
C ALA A 163 6.05 12.73 -11.75
N LEU A 164 6.59 12.35 -10.59
CA LEU A 164 5.83 12.30 -9.34
C LEU A 164 6.71 12.69 -8.16
N LEU A 165 6.18 13.54 -7.30
CA LEU A 165 6.64 13.71 -5.92
C LEU A 165 5.68 12.98 -5.00
N GLN A 166 6.17 11.92 -4.38
CA GLN A 166 5.37 11.12 -3.45
C GLN A 166 5.87 11.36 -2.03
N TYR A 167 5.06 12.03 -1.19
CA TYR A 167 5.44 12.33 0.18
C TYR A 167 5.35 11.10 1.07
N THR A 168 6.44 10.83 1.80
CA THR A 168 6.52 9.72 2.75
C THR A 168 6.42 10.25 4.18
N GLY A 169 5.62 9.60 5.00
CA GLY A 169 5.64 9.82 6.45
C GLY A 169 6.86 9.13 7.06
N GLY A 170 7.99 9.82 7.08
CA GLY A 170 9.20 9.29 7.73
C GLY A 170 8.98 9.03 9.22
N THR A 171 9.64 8.01 9.76
CA THR A 171 9.60 7.66 11.20
C THR A 171 10.26 8.73 12.09
N THR A 172 10.97 9.71 11.51
CA THR A 172 11.87 10.62 12.23
C THR A 172 11.64 12.11 11.98
N GLY A 173 10.52 12.55 11.39
CA GLY A 173 10.33 13.99 11.16
C GLY A 173 9.24 14.35 10.14
N LEU A 174 9.38 15.54 9.57
CA LEU A 174 8.49 16.04 8.52
C LEU A 174 8.56 15.13 7.28
N SER A 175 7.42 14.94 6.61
CA SER A 175 7.34 14.14 5.39
C SER A 175 8.27 14.69 4.30
N LYS A 176 8.88 13.78 3.53
CA LYS A 176 9.81 14.10 2.45
C LYS A 176 9.22 13.66 1.11
N GLY A 177 9.36 14.48 0.08
CA GLY A 177 8.93 14.15 -1.28
C GLY A 177 9.94 13.26 -1.99
N ALA A 178 9.63 11.98 -2.19
CA ALA A 178 10.45 11.09 -3.02
C ALA A 178 10.30 11.44 -4.50
N MET A 179 11.42 11.66 -5.20
CA MET A 179 11.47 12.02 -6.61
C MET A 179 11.40 10.79 -7.50
N LEU A 180 10.25 10.56 -8.13
CA LEU A 180 10.02 9.43 -9.02
C LEU A 180 9.93 9.91 -10.48
N SER A 181 10.80 9.39 -11.34
CA SER A 181 10.81 9.68 -12.76
C SER A 181 9.74 8.90 -13.53
N HIS A 182 9.44 9.30 -14.76
CA HIS A 182 8.60 8.52 -15.67
C HIS A 182 9.15 7.10 -15.87
N GLY A 183 10.48 6.96 -15.97
CA GLY A 183 11.15 5.66 -16.09
C GLY A 183 10.94 4.78 -14.88
N ASN A 184 11.00 5.34 -13.65
CA ASN A 184 10.76 4.57 -12.43
C ASN A 184 9.35 3.98 -12.41
N LEU A 185 8.33 4.82 -12.65
CA LEU A 185 6.92 4.39 -12.63
C LEU A 185 6.61 3.35 -13.71
N VAL A 186 7.08 3.57 -14.95
CA VAL A 186 6.88 2.65 -16.07
C VAL A 186 7.58 1.32 -15.81
N SER A 187 8.85 1.36 -15.38
CA SER A 187 9.60 0.14 -15.06
C SER A 187 8.91 -0.70 -14.02
N ASN A 188 8.43 -0.07 -12.93
CA ASN A 188 7.76 -0.80 -11.86
C ASN A 188 6.42 -1.41 -12.31
N ALA A 189 5.64 -0.71 -13.14
CA ALA A 189 4.43 -1.28 -13.73
C ALA A 189 4.75 -2.51 -14.61
N TYR A 190 5.82 -2.45 -15.43
CA TYR A 190 6.27 -3.60 -16.22
C TYR A 190 6.78 -4.76 -15.36
N MET A 191 7.47 -4.50 -14.25
CA MET A 191 7.92 -5.52 -13.30
C MET A 191 6.73 -6.29 -12.73
N ASN A 192 5.72 -5.58 -12.21
CA ASN A 192 4.49 -6.19 -11.71
C ASN A 192 3.77 -7.00 -12.79
N ARG A 193 3.68 -6.47 -14.02
CA ARG A 193 3.08 -7.19 -15.15
C ARG A 193 3.85 -8.46 -15.52
N ARG A 194 5.17 -8.44 -15.46
CA ARG A 194 6.01 -9.61 -15.76
C ARG A 194 5.95 -10.66 -14.67
N TRP A 195 5.75 -10.23 -13.43
CA TRP A 195 5.60 -11.14 -12.30
C TRP A 195 4.30 -11.93 -12.36
N ASP A 196 3.19 -11.30 -12.73
CA ASP A 196 1.91 -11.95 -12.97
C ASP A 196 1.85 -12.49 -14.41
N THR A 197 2.36 -13.71 -14.61
CA THR A 197 2.45 -14.34 -15.92
C THR A 197 1.09 -14.76 -16.47
N GLU A 198 0.06 -14.89 -15.63
CA GLU A 198 -1.30 -15.25 -16.03
C GLU A 198 -2.16 -14.05 -16.42
N ALA A 199 -1.70 -12.82 -16.17
CA ALA A 199 -2.46 -11.62 -16.49
C ALA A 199 -2.77 -11.51 -17.99
N LYS A 200 -4.03 -11.25 -18.31
CA LYS A 200 -4.53 -11.18 -19.69
C LYS A 200 -4.90 -9.74 -20.05
N GLY A 201 -4.12 -9.14 -20.95
CA GLY A 201 -4.39 -7.78 -21.42
C GLY A 201 -5.83 -7.61 -21.92
N GLY A 202 -6.48 -6.51 -21.53
CA GLY A 202 -7.86 -6.19 -21.88
C GLY A 202 -8.94 -6.99 -21.14
N LYS A 203 -8.56 -7.94 -20.27
CA LYS A 203 -9.52 -8.79 -19.52
C LYS A 203 -9.45 -8.64 -18.02
N GLU A 204 -8.35 -8.08 -17.48
CA GLU A 204 -8.20 -7.91 -16.05
C GLU A 204 -9.14 -6.82 -15.51
N VAL A 205 -9.71 -7.09 -14.36
CA VAL A 205 -10.55 -6.15 -13.59
C VAL A 205 -9.91 -6.00 -12.22
N THR A 206 -9.40 -4.79 -11.93
CA THR A 206 -8.74 -4.50 -10.66
C THR A 206 -9.68 -3.77 -9.72
N LEU A 207 -9.88 -4.30 -8.52
CA LEU A 207 -10.61 -3.63 -7.45
C LEU A 207 -9.67 -2.72 -6.67
N ALA A 208 -9.77 -1.40 -6.91
CA ALA A 208 -8.92 -0.38 -6.30
C ALA A 208 -9.55 0.17 -5.01
N VAL A 209 -9.25 -0.49 -3.89
CA VAL A 209 -9.64 -0.05 -2.54
C VAL A 209 -8.51 0.75 -1.89
N LEU A 210 -7.26 0.41 -2.22
CA LEU A 210 -6.08 1.13 -1.72
C LEU A 210 -6.05 2.55 -2.28
N PRO A 211 -5.66 3.55 -1.46
CA PRO A 211 -5.60 4.93 -1.91
C PRO A 211 -4.66 5.14 -3.10
N LEU A 212 -5.12 5.81 -4.16
CA LEU A 212 -4.28 6.14 -5.31
C LEU A 212 -3.23 7.22 -4.98
N PHE A 213 -3.48 8.04 -3.96
CA PHE A 213 -2.49 8.99 -3.43
C PHE A 213 -1.33 8.30 -2.66
N HIS A 214 -1.34 6.99 -2.55
CA HIS A 214 -0.24 6.20 -1.97
C HIS A 214 0.41 5.36 -3.07
N ALA A 215 1.75 5.29 -3.10
CA ALA A 215 2.52 4.61 -4.15
C ALA A 215 2.02 3.19 -4.46
N TYR A 216 1.56 2.45 -3.44
CA TYR A 216 1.03 1.10 -3.61
C TYR A 216 -0.26 1.09 -4.45
N GLY A 217 -1.25 1.88 -4.09
CA GLY A 217 -2.49 2.00 -4.87
C GLY A 217 -2.24 2.58 -6.26
N LEU A 218 -1.37 3.59 -6.35
CA LEU A 218 -1.01 4.25 -7.60
C LEU A 218 -0.41 3.25 -8.60
N THR A 219 0.59 2.47 -8.19
CA THR A 219 1.28 1.59 -9.13
C THR A 219 0.58 0.25 -9.29
N VAL A 220 0.34 -0.48 -8.20
CA VAL A 220 -0.16 -1.86 -8.29
C VAL A 220 -1.63 -1.92 -8.71
N ALA A 221 -2.45 -0.91 -8.31
CA ALA A 221 -3.82 -0.84 -8.80
C ALA A 221 -3.95 -0.02 -10.09
N MET A 222 -3.57 1.28 -10.11
CA MET A 222 -3.89 2.17 -11.22
C MET A 222 -2.98 1.97 -12.43
N THR A 223 -1.65 2.21 -12.32
CA THR A 223 -0.78 2.20 -13.50
C THR A 223 -0.61 0.81 -14.08
N ASN A 224 -0.58 -0.24 -13.24
CA ASN A 224 -0.56 -1.63 -13.70
C ASN A 224 -1.86 -1.99 -14.47
N THR A 225 -3.03 -1.56 -13.99
CA THR A 225 -4.29 -1.78 -14.71
C THR A 225 -4.32 -1.07 -16.06
N VAL A 226 -3.80 0.17 -16.13
CA VAL A 226 -3.68 0.91 -17.39
C VAL A 226 -2.73 0.19 -18.36
N LEU A 227 -1.58 -0.29 -17.90
CA LEU A 227 -0.64 -1.09 -18.69
C LEU A 227 -1.29 -2.36 -19.24
N LEU A 228 -2.13 -3.02 -18.44
CA LEU A 228 -2.88 -4.21 -18.83
C LEU A 228 -4.08 -3.90 -19.75
N VAL A 229 -4.39 -2.64 -20.02
CA VAL A 229 -5.62 -2.22 -20.71
C VAL A 229 -6.87 -2.79 -20.02
N GLY A 230 -6.79 -2.95 -18.69
CA GLY A 230 -7.81 -3.57 -17.85
C GLY A 230 -8.89 -2.59 -17.41
N THR A 231 -9.83 -3.08 -16.61
CA THR A 231 -10.87 -2.26 -15.96
C THR A 231 -10.44 -1.91 -14.54
N LEU A 232 -10.47 -0.64 -14.17
CA LEU A 232 -10.18 -0.15 -12.83
C LEU A 232 -11.49 0.20 -12.11
N VAL A 233 -11.85 -0.58 -11.08
CA VAL A 233 -13.03 -0.35 -10.24
C VAL A 233 -12.61 0.46 -9.02
N LEU A 234 -13.02 1.73 -8.97
CA LEU A 234 -12.59 2.68 -7.95
C LEU A 234 -13.55 2.69 -6.77
N LEU A 235 -13.06 2.40 -5.57
CA LEU A 235 -13.76 2.64 -4.31
C LEU A 235 -13.08 3.80 -3.57
N THR A 236 -13.84 4.83 -3.24
CA THR A 236 -13.33 6.05 -2.58
C THR A 236 -12.82 5.82 -1.17
N LYS A 237 -13.25 4.74 -0.54
CA LYS A 237 -12.84 4.27 0.79
C LYS A 237 -13.11 2.78 0.92
N PHE A 238 -12.45 2.14 1.87
CA PHE A 238 -12.82 0.78 2.28
C PHE A 238 -14.17 0.81 3.01
N ASP A 239 -15.11 0.06 2.47
CA ASP A 239 -16.41 -0.23 3.08
C ASP A 239 -16.81 -1.64 2.62
N LEU A 240 -17.08 -2.52 3.57
CA LEU A 240 -17.24 -3.94 3.29
C LEU A 240 -18.45 -4.22 2.38
N ASP A 241 -19.55 -3.49 2.55
CA ASP A 241 -20.75 -3.65 1.71
C ASP A 241 -20.49 -3.14 0.29
N LEU A 242 -19.72 -2.05 0.13
CA LEU A 242 -19.31 -1.56 -1.19
C LEU A 242 -18.33 -2.53 -1.86
N VAL A 243 -17.42 -3.16 -1.11
CA VAL A 243 -16.50 -4.18 -1.64
C VAL A 243 -17.30 -5.38 -2.16
N PHE A 244 -18.20 -5.93 -1.39
CA PHE A 244 -19.03 -7.06 -1.84
C PHE A 244 -19.89 -6.70 -3.04
N LYS A 245 -20.51 -5.52 -3.04
CA LYS A 245 -21.26 -5.05 -4.19
C LYS A 245 -20.39 -4.92 -5.44
N ALA A 246 -19.18 -4.38 -5.31
CA ALA A 246 -18.25 -4.26 -6.43
C ALA A 246 -17.79 -5.62 -6.95
N ILE A 247 -17.58 -6.62 -6.06
CA ILE A 247 -17.27 -8.00 -6.43
C ILE A 247 -18.41 -8.62 -7.25
N ASP A 248 -19.65 -8.45 -6.81
CA ASP A 248 -20.80 -8.99 -7.52
C ASP A 248 -21.03 -8.35 -8.89
N GLU A 249 -20.88 -7.02 -8.96
CA GLU A 249 -21.17 -6.24 -10.16
C GLU A 249 -20.07 -6.34 -11.21
N TRP A 250 -18.79 -6.26 -10.78
CA TRP A 250 -17.64 -6.12 -11.70
C TRP A 250 -16.79 -7.37 -11.83
N LYS A 251 -16.98 -8.38 -10.98
CA LYS A 251 -16.22 -9.64 -10.99
C LYS A 251 -14.71 -9.41 -11.09
N PRO A 252 -14.09 -8.69 -10.12
CA PRO A 252 -12.66 -8.39 -10.17
C PRO A 252 -11.81 -9.64 -10.23
N THR A 253 -10.72 -9.58 -11.01
CA THR A 253 -9.72 -10.65 -11.15
C THR A 253 -8.48 -10.37 -10.30
N LEU A 254 -8.19 -9.07 -10.07
CA LEU A 254 -7.06 -8.59 -9.29
C LEU A 254 -7.56 -7.77 -8.09
N PHE A 255 -7.05 -8.07 -6.92
CA PHE A 255 -7.42 -7.35 -5.70
C PHE A 255 -6.19 -7.04 -4.83
N PRO A 256 -5.42 -5.98 -5.14
CA PRO A 256 -4.37 -5.51 -4.25
C PRO A 256 -4.96 -4.94 -2.96
N GLY A 257 -4.40 -5.34 -1.82
CA GLY A 257 -4.93 -4.97 -0.52
C GLY A 257 -3.88 -5.02 0.60
N VAL A 258 -4.36 -4.98 1.82
CA VAL A 258 -3.57 -5.10 3.04
C VAL A 258 -4.22 -6.15 3.97
N PRO A 259 -3.48 -6.78 4.89
CA PRO A 259 -4.00 -7.86 5.73
C PRO A 259 -5.34 -7.55 6.43
N PRO A 260 -5.58 -6.34 7.02
CA PRO A 260 -6.86 -6.02 7.64
C PRO A 260 -8.06 -6.08 6.68
N ILE A 261 -7.87 -5.75 5.39
CA ILE A 261 -8.93 -5.83 4.38
C ILE A 261 -9.31 -7.28 4.12
N TYR A 262 -8.33 -8.16 3.89
CA TYR A 262 -8.57 -9.58 3.67
C TYR A 262 -9.19 -10.24 4.89
N LYS A 263 -8.71 -9.90 6.10
CA LYS A 263 -9.30 -10.37 7.35
C LYS A 263 -10.76 -9.93 7.49
N ALA A 264 -11.07 -8.66 7.24
CA ALA A 264 -12.45 -8.15 7.35
C ALA A 264 -13.41 -8.85 6.39
N ILE A 265 -12.96 -9.17 5.17
CA ILE A 265 -13.76 -9.94 4.20
C ILE A 265 -13.93 -11.39 4.69
N ALA A 266 -12.84 -12.04 5.10
CA ALA A 266 -12.85 -13.45 5.49
C ALA A 266 -13.67 -13.71 6.75
N ASP A 267 -13.62 -12.83 7.73
CA ASP A 267 -14.37 -12.94 8.99
C ASP A 267 -15.85 -12.53 8.84
N SER A 268 -16.23 -11.92 7.72
CA SER A 268 -17.59 -11.45 7.51
C SER A 268 -18.55 -12.62 7.23
N PRO A 269 -19.64 -12.78 8.01
CA PRO A 269 -20.68 -13.75 7.69
C PRO A 269 -21.33 -13.50 6.33
N LYS A 270 -21.27 -12.28 5.82
CA LYS A 270 -21.79 -11.89 4.50
C LYS A 270 -20.98 -12.50 3.36
N ALA A 271 -19.69 -12.83 3.55
CA ALA A 271 -18.81 -13.35 2.49
C ALA A 271 -19.43 -14.58 1.77
N LYS A 272 -20.16 -15.42 2.51
CA LYS A 272 -20.83 -16.62 1.97
C LYS A 272 -21.94 -16.31 0.94
N ALA A 273 -22.47 -15.08 0.94
CA ALA A 273 -23.54 -14.65 0.02
C ALA A 273 -22.99 -14.03 -1.28
N HIS A 274 -21.67 -13.89 -1.40
CA HIS A 274 -21.01 -13.23 -2.53
C HIS A 274 -20.04 -14.19 -3.22
N ASP A 275 -19.94 -14.08 -4.55
CA ASP A 275 -19.04 -14.92 -5.35
C ASP A 275 -17.62 -14.33 -5.42
N LEU A 276 -16.79 -14.73 -4.45
CA LEU A 276 -15.38 -14.32 -4.39
C LEU A 276 -14.48 -15.03 -5.42
N LYS A 277 -14.97 -16.05 -6.14
CA LYS A 277 -14.18 -16.88 -7.06
C LYS A 277 -13.72 -16.17 -8.32
N SER A 278 -14.28 -15.00 -8.62
CA SER A 278 -13.78 -14.15 -9.72
C SER A 278 -12.37 -13.63 -9.46
N ILE A 279 -12.00 -13.47 -8.18
CA ILE A 279 -10.70 -12.96 -7.76
C ILE A 279 -9.67 -14.06 -7.98
N ARG A 280 -8.73 -13.81 -8.88
CA ARG A 280 -7.63 -14.73 -9.21
C ARG A 280 -6.42 -14.48 -8.34
N LEU A 281 -5.98 -13.23 -8.25
CA LEU A 281 -4.76 -12.81 -7.56
C LEU A 281 -5.01 -11.65 -6.62
N CYS A 282 -4.56 -11.84 -5.40
CA CYS A 282 -4.44 -10.81 -4.37
C CYS A 282 -2.96 -10.60 -4.05
N VAL A 283 -2.55 -9.35 -3.96
CA VAL A 283 -1.23 -8.99 -3.44
C VAL A 283 -1.45 -8.24 -2.13
N SER A 284 -0.87 -8.72 -1.05
CA SER A 284 -0.87 -8.06 0.25
C SER A 284 0.44 -7.30 0.42
N GLY A 285 0.38 -6.01 0.77
CA GLY A 285 1.57 -5.18 0.96
C GLY A 285 1.44 -4.24 2.14
N ALA A 286 2.42 -3.35 2.29
CA ALA A 286 2.53 -2.32 3.32
C ALA A 286 2.75 -2.84 4.76
N MET A 287 2.48 -4.09 5.05
CA MET A 287 2.76 -4.76 6.32
C MET A 287 2.83 -6.28 6.13
N LYS A 288 3.48 -6.98 7.09
CA LYS A 288 3.62 -8.44 7.10
C LYS A 288 2.23 -9.11 6.99
N LEU A 289 2.12 -10.11 6.14
CA LEU A 289 0.89 -10.90 5.96
C LEU A 289 0.89 -12.09 6.92
N PRO A 290 0.01 -12.10 7.95
CA PRO A 290 -0.14 -13.27 8.80
C PRO A 290 -0.61 -14.49 8.01
N VAL A 291 0.00 -15.64 8.29
CA VAL A 291 -0.28 -16.90 7.57
C VAL A 291 -1.74 -17.30 7.71
N GLU A 292 -2.31 -17.12 8.88
CA GLU A 292 -3.71 -17.47 9.19
C GLU A 292 -4.70 -16.63 8.35
N ILE A 293 -4.38 -15.35 8.11
CA ILE A 293 -5.20 -14.47 7.26
C ILE A 293 -5.11 -14.93 5.80
N ALA A 294 -3.89 -15.26 5.33
CA ALA A 294 -3.70 -15.75 3.98
C ALA A 294 -4.45 -17.04 3.72
N GLU A 295 -4.31 -18.04 4.61
CA GLU A 295 -4.98 -19.31 4.50
C GLU A 295 -6.51 -19.18 4.59
N HIS A 296 -7.00 -18.37 5.56
CA HIS A 296 -8.44 -18.18 5.73
C HIS A 296 -9.06 -17.51 4.49
N PHE A 297 -8.45 -16.44 4.00
CA PHE A 297 -8.96 -15.74 2.80
C PHE A 297 -8.90 -16.65 1.57
N THR A 298 -7.77 -17.34 1.33
CA THR A 298 -7.62 -18.27 0.21
C THR A 298 -8.66 -19.38 0.24
N ARG A 299 -8.96 -19.94 1.42
CA ARG A 299 -9.95 -21.01 1.59
C ARG A 299 -11.36 -20.58 1.19
N ILE A 300 -11.77 -19.33 1.48
CA ILE A 300 -13.12 -18.86 1.18
C ILE A 300 -13.25 -18.29 -0.23
N SER A 301 -12.18 -17.74 -0.81
CA SER A 301 -12.20 -17.09 -2.12
C SER A 301 -11.72 -18.00 -3.25
N GLY A 302 -10.83 -18.94 -2.96
CA GLY A 302 -10.07 -19.69 -3.97
C GLY A 302 -8.99 -18.87 -4.67
N ALA A 303 -8.79 -17.61 -4.27
CA ALA A 303 -7.78 -16.71 -4.86
C ALA A 303 -6.37 -17.06 -4.37
N THR A 304 -5.36 -16.83 -5.20
CA THR A 304 -3.97 -16.77 -4.76
C THR A 304 -3.74 -15.47 -4.01
N LEU A 305 -3.38 -15.54 -2.73
CA LEU A 305 -3.01 -14.38 -1.92
C LEU A 305 -1.52 -14.47 -1.58
N ILE A 306 -0.74 -13.52 -2.11
CA ILE A 306 0.70 -13.45 -1.90
C ILE A 306 1.10 -12.20 -1.12
N GLU A 307 2.25 -12.26 -0.45
CA GLU A 307 2.88 -11.08 0.12
C GLU A 307 3.80 -10.42 -0.91
N GLY A 308 3.72 -9.08 -1.00
CA GLY A 308 4.61 -8.23 -1.76
C GLY A 308 5.20 -7.14 -0.86
N TYR A 309 6.41 -6.72 -1.16
CA TYR A 309 7.16 -5.71 -0.42
C TYR A 309 7.66 -4.60 -1.33
N GLY A 310 7.80 -3.43 -0.73
CA GLY A 310 8.38 -2.25 -1.34
C GLY A 310 8.18 -1.01 -0.50
N MET A 311 8.65 0.09 -1.01
CA MET A 311 8.59 1.40 -0.37
C MET A 311 8.34 2.49 -1.42
N THR A 312 7.95 3.67 -0.98
CA THR A 312 7.68 4.79 -1.89
C THR A 312 8.87 5.09 -2.79
N GLU A 313 10.07 5.01 -2.23
CA GLU A 313 11.35 5.26 -2.87
C GLU A 313 11.70 4.23 -3.97
N THR A 314 10.89 3.19 -4.12
CA THR A 314 11.06 2.13 -5.13
C THR A 314 9.84 1.96 -6.06
N SER A 315 8.89 2.90 -6.12
CA SER A 315 7.79 3.06 -7.09
C SER A 315 6.61 2.06 -7.10
N PRO A 316 6.19 1.27 -6.13
CA PRO A 316 6.86 0.92 -4.88
C PRO A 316 7.49 -0.48 -4.88
N SER A 317 7.11 -1.40 -5.80
CA SER A 317 7.31 -2.85 -5.68
C SER A 317 8.76 -3.26 -5.93
N THR A 318 9.30 -4.09 -5.05
CA THR A 318 10.66 -4.65 -5.20
C THR A 318 10.70 -6.15 -5.07
N HIS A 319 9.88 -6.73 -4.20
CA HIS A 319 9.78 -8.17 -3.97
C HIS A 319 8.33 -8.61 -3.98
N ALA A 320 8.09 -9.84 -4.37
CA ALA A 320 6.82 -10.52 -4.19
C ALA A 320 7.02 -12.04 -4.15
N ASN A 321 6.15 -12.74 -3.45
CA ASN A 321 6.09 -14.18 -3.57
C ASN A 321 5.60 -14.59 -4.97
N PRO A 322 6.02 -15.74 -5.51
CA PRO A 322 5.57 -16.25 -6.81
C PRO A 322 4.04 -16.40 -6.87
N THR A 323 3.44 -16.04 -8.03
CA THR A 323 1.98 -16.09 -8.24
C THR A 323 1.45 -17.49 -8.54
N LEU A 324 2.31 -18.41 -9.01
CA LEU A 324 1.95 -19.78 -9.41
C LEU A 324 2.37 -20.84 -8.39
N GLY A 325 2.52 -20.46 -7.13
CA GLY A 325 2.99 -21.35 -6.05
C GLY A 325 4.50 -21.27 -5.85
N GLY A 326 5.00 -22.01 -4.84
CA GLY A 326 6.41 -21.96 -4.41
C GLY A 326 6.74 -20.78 -3.50
N GLY A 327 5.76 -19.95 -3.11
CA GLY A 327 5.97 -18.89 -2.13
C GLY A 327 6.26 -19.44 -0.74
N LYS A 328 7.07 -18.72 0.04
CA LYS A 328 7.38 -19.08 1.43
C LYS A 328 6.58 -18.20 2.39
N PRO A 329 5.74 -18.76 3.26
CA PRO A 329 5.01 -18.00 4.26
C PRO A 329 5.93 -17.14 5.13
N GLY A 330 5.54 -15.89 5.39
CA GLY A 330 6.32 -14.94 6.17
C GLY A 330 7.50 -14.30 5.44
N SER A 331 7.80 -14.72 4.18
CA SER A 331 8.76 -14.05 3.33
C SER A 331 8.09 -12.93 2.52
N ILE A 332 8.86 -11.89 2.21
CA ILE A 332 8.46 -10.87 1.22
C ILE A 332 8.65 -11.37 -0.23
N GLY A 333 9.13 -12.60 -0.41
CA GLY A 333 9.34 -13.24 -1.69
C GLY A 333 10.71 -13.01 -2.30
N LEU A 334 10.75 -13.07 -3.63
CA LEU A 334 11.93 -12.90 -4.46
C LEU A 334 11.96 -11.49 -5.08
N PRO A 335 13.14 -10.96 -5.45
CA PRO A 335 13.24 -9.71 -6.17
C PRO A 335 12.48 -9.73 -7.51
N LEU A 336 11.73 -8.68 -7.79
CA LEU A 336 11.06 -8.51 -9.09
C LEU A 336 12.09 -8.36 -10.23
N PRO A 337 11.74 -8.72 -11.47
CA PRO A 337 12.68 -8.69 -12.61
C PRO A 337 13.37 -7.32 -12.76
N GLY A 338 14.71 -7.31 -12.77
CA GLY A 338 15.53 -6.12 -12.87
C GLY A 338 15.83 -5.43 -11.54
N THR A 339 15.32 -5.94 -10.42
CA THR A 339 15.67 -5.49 -9.07
C THR A 339 16.93 -6.23 -8.60
N LEU A 340 17.93 -5.49 -8.17
CA LEU A 340 19.14 -6.01 -7.53
C LEU A 340 19.05 -5.73 -6.02
N CYS A 341 19.38 -6.73 -5.22
CA CYS A 341 19.30 -6.65 -3.76
C CYS A 341 20.55 -7.21 -3.12
N LYS A 342 20.92 -6.64 -1.98
CA LYS A 342 21.93 -7.18 -1.08
C LYS A 342 21.55 -6.87 0.36
N ILE A 343 22.06 -7.68 1.29
CA ILE A 343 21.94 -7.42 2.71
C ILE A 343 23.30 -6.89 3.18
N VAL A 344 23.31 -5.69 3.73
CA VAL A 344 24.53 -5.02 4.20
C VAL A 344 24.57 -4.96 5.73
N ASP A 345 25.76 -4.86 6.28
CA ASP A 345 25.96 -4.66 7.71
C ASP A 345 25.24 -3.37 8.19
N GLN A 346 24.62 -3.43 9.37
CA GLN A 346 23.79 -2.33 9.87
C GLN A 346 24.60 -1.07 10.21
N ASP A 347 25.88 -1.22 10.56
CA ASP A 347 26.77 -0.13 10.96
C ASP A 347 27.70 0.30 9.83
N ASP A 348 28.01 -0.62 8.89
CA ASP A 348 28.90 -0.38 7.76
C ASP A 348 28.29 -0.89 6.45
N SER A 349 27.51 -0.03 5.78
CA SER A 349 26.82 -0.37 4.53
C SER A 349 27.76 -0.73 3.35
N SER A 350 29.08 -0.62 3.52
CA SER A 350 30.05 -1.10 2.53
C SER A 350 30.31 -2.61 2.60
N LYS A 351 29.85 -3.27 3.66
CA LYS A 351 30.04 -4.69 3.91
C LYS A 351 28.74 -5.46 3.68
N GLU A 352 28.79 -6.50 2.89
CA GLU A 352 27.68 -7.44 2.76
C GLU A 352 27.76 -8.51 3.85
N VAL A 353 26.60 -8.90 4.40
CA VAL A 353 26.50 -10.02 5.35
C VAL A 353 26.30 -11.34 4.58
N LYS A 354 26.61 -12.46 5.24
CA LYS A 354 26.40 -13.79 4.65
C LYS A 354 24.90 -14.13 4.61
N PRO A 355 24.47 -14.99 3.65
CA PRO A 355 23.12 -15.55 3.66
C PRO A 355 22.73 -16.09 5.04
N GLY A 356 21.49 -15.90 5.45
CA GLY A 356 20.98 -16.26 6.76
C GLY A 356 21.34 -15.32 7.91
N GLN A 357 22.21 -14.32 7.69
CA GLN A 357 22.53 -13.31 8.69
C GLN A 357 21.66 -12.05 8.48
N PRO A 358 21.12 -11.46 9.54
CA PRO A 358 20.35 -10.22 9.44
C PRO A 358 21.26 -9.02 9.17
N GLY A 359 20.83 -8.12 8.29
CA GLY A 359 21.46 -6.87 7.97
C GLY A 359 20.47 -5.90 7.34
N GLU A 360 20.89 -4.71 6.93
CA GLU A 360 20.00 -3.76 6.26
C GLU A 360 19.80 -4.15 4.80
N LEU A 361 18.56 -4.24 4.35
CA LEU A 361 18.22 -4.48 2.94
C LEU A 361 18.59 -3.26 2.10
N ALA A 362 19.41 -3.45 1.08
CA ALA A 362 19.81 -2.45 0.11
C ALA A 362 19.33 -2.85 -1.29
N ILE A 363 18.74 -1.92 -2.03
CA ILE A 363 18.04 -2.20 -3.29
C ILE A 363 18.54 -1.25 -4.39
N SER A 364 18.76 -1.80 -5.58
CA SER A 364 19.03 -1.04 -6.81
C SER A 364 18.15 -1.56 -7.94
N GLY A 365 17.83 -0.70 -8.89
CA GLY A 365 17.01 -1.07 -10.05
C GLY A 365 16.37 0.15 -10.72
N PRO A 366 15.76 -0.05 -11.90
CA PRO A 366 15.19 1.05 -12.67
C PRO A 366 13.97 1.69 -12.02
N GLN A 367 13.37 1.08 -11.00
CA GLN A 367 12.26 1.60 -10.23
C GLN A 367 12.70 2.47 -9.04
N VAL A 368 13.99 2.51 -8.71
CA VAL A 368 14.52 3.24 -7.55
C VAL A 368 14.57 4.74 -7.84
N PHE A 369 14.11 5.54 -6.89
CA PHE A 369 14.05 7.00 -6.98
C PHE A 369 15.44 7.65 -7.09
N SER A 370 15.46 8.94 -7.44
CA SER A 370 16.71 9.70 -7.54
C SER A 370 17.11 10.45 -6.26
N GLY A 371 16.30 10.34 -5.21
CA GLY A 371 16.50 11.03 -3.93
C GLY A 371 15.26 11.82 -3.49
N TYR A 372 15.41 12.64 -2.45
CA TYR A 372 14.33 13.45 -1.90
C TYR A 372 14.39 14.89 -2.42
N TRP A 373 13.22 15.43 -2.73
CA TRP A 373 13.02 16.80 -3.20
C TRP A 373 13.50 17.83 -2.17
N ASN A 374 14.13 18.90 -2.62
CA ASN A 374 14.66 19.99 -1.80
C ASN A 374 15.58 19.51 -0.64
N ARG A 375 16.33 18.44 -0.85
CA ARG A 375 17.31 17.94 0.11
C ARG A 375 18.69 17.90 -0.56
N GLU A 376 19.59 18.80 -0.16
CA GLU A 376 20.97 18.82 -0.65
C GLU A 376 21.76 17.60 -0.16
N ASN A 377 21.58 17.26 1.13
CA ASN A 377 22.24 16.12 1.74
C ASN A 377 21.36 14.87 1.64
N GLN A 378 21.85 13.86 0.92
CA GLN A 378 21.27 12.53 0.76
C GLN A 378 22.08 11.47 1.53
N ASP A 379 22.93 11.87 2.51
CA ASP A 379 23.75 10.95 3.28
C ASP A 379 22.90 9.89 3.99
N GLY A 380 23.34 8.65 3.91
CA GLY A 380 22.63 7.50 4.47
C GLY A 380 21.35 7.11 3.73
N VAL A 381 21.07 7.69 2.55
CA VAL A 381 19.99 7.25 1.68
C VAL A 381 20.47 6.17 0.72
N PHE A 382 21.70 6.31 0.22
CA PHE A 382 22.30 5.37 -0.71
C PHE A 382 23.62 4.83 -0.18
N THR A 383 23.95 3.61 -0.56
CA THR A 383 25.31 3.06 -0.44
C THR A 383 26.24 3.74 -1.45
N LYS A 384 27.55 3.61 -1.28
CA LYS A 384 28.54 4.19 -2.20
C LYS A 384 28.42 3.68 -3.65
N ASP A 385 27.90 2.48 -3.84
CA ASP A 385 27.67 1.84 -5.14
C ASP A 385 26.22 1.99 -5.64
N GLY A 386 25.43 2.91 -5.02
CA GLY A 386 24.15 3.38 -5.55
C GLY A 386 22.92 2.55 -5.20
N TYR A 387 22.98 1.67 -4.20
CA TYR A 387 21.80 0.99 -3.68
C TYR A 387 21.10 1.87 -2.66
N VAL A 388 19.77 2.00 -2.74
CA VAL A 388 18.99 2.65 -1.68
C VAL A 388 18.98 1.80 -0.43
N LEU A 389 19.25 2.41 0.71
CA LEU A 389 19.14 1.80 2.04
C LEU A 389 17.68 1.89 2.49
N THR A 390 17.05 0.74 2.71
CA THR A 390 15.61 0.70 2.98
C THR A 390 15.24 1.09 4.42
N GLY A 391 16.21 1.00 5.33
CA GLY A 391 15.96 1.10 6.76
C GLY A 391 15.25 -0.12 7.34
N ASP A 392 15.05 -1.17 6.55
CA ASP A 392 14.49 -2.45 6.98
C ASP A 392 15.62 -3.46 7.20
N VAL A 393 15.64 -4.11 8.36
CA VAL A 393 16.52 -5.25 8.64
C VAL A 393 15.89 -6.49 8.04
N ALA A 394 16.65 -7.19 7.20
CA ALA A 394 16.20 -8.38 6.51
C ALA A 394 17.26 -9.47 6.55
N LEU A 395 16.86 -10.68 6.22
CA LEU A 395 17.76 -11.80 5.91
C LEU A 395 17.33 -12.44 4.57
N MET A 396 18.27 -13.10 3.92
CA MET A 396 18.03 -13.88 2.71
C MET A 396 18.36 -15.33 3.02
N ASP A 397 17.48 -16.26 2.64
CA ASP A 397 17.73 -17.69 2.77
C ASP A 397 18.51 -18.24 1.56
N ASP A 398 18.89 -19.53 1.63
CA ASP A 398 19.69 -20.22 0.59
C ASP A 398 18.93 -20.37 -0.74
N ASP A 399 17.60 -20.25 -0.76
CA ASP A 399 16.76 -20.27 -1.96
C ASP A 399 16.56 -18.86 -2.55
N GLY A 400 17.13 -17.82 -1.93
CA GLY A 400 17.06 -16.42 -2.36
C GLY A 400 15.79 -15.68 -1.94
N TYR A 401 14.99 -16.24 -1.01
CA TYR A 401 13.84 -15.54 -0.44
C TYR A 401 14.28 -14.58 0.66
N PHE A 402 13.65 -13.40 0.66
CA PHE A 402 13.92 -12.36 1.65
C PHE A 402 12.85 -12.35 2.74
N PHE A 403 13.27 -12.10 3.98
CA PHE A 403 12.42 -12.01 5.15
C PHE A 403 12.72 -10.71 5.88
N ILE A 404 11.70 -9.87 6.12
CA ILE A 404 11.84 -8.68 6.95
C ILE A 404 11.85 -9.11 8.41
N VAL A 405 12.92 -8.78 9.10
CA VAL A 405 13.07 -9.01 10.54
C VAL A 405 12.45 -7.86 11.31
N ASP A 406 12.86 -6.61 11.01
CA ASP A 406 12.31 -5.42 11.65
C ASP A 406 12.74 -4.11 10.94
N ARG A 407 12.41 -2.97 11.52
CA ARG A 407 12.92 -1.63 11.15
C ARG A 407 14.17 -1.28 11.93
N LYS A 408 15.25 -0.90 11.24
CA LYS A 408 16.52 -0.49 11.87
C LYS A 408 16.32 0.61 12.93
N LYS A 409 15.45 1.59 12.65
CA LYS A 409 15.14 2.71 13.56
C LYS A 409 14.16 2.38 14.67
N GLU A 410 13.51 1.24 14.64
CA GLU A 410 12.57 0.75 15.64
C GLU A 410 13.22 -0.26 16.58
N LEU A 411 14.49 -0.64 16.30
CA LEU A 411 15.28 -1.52 17.13
C LEU A 411 15.42 -0.96 18.56
N ILE A 412 15.10 -1.78 19.55
CA ILE A 412 15.22 -1.44 20.95
C ILE A 412 16.59 -1.87 21.47
N ILE A 413 17.36 -0.93 22.01
CA ILE A 413 18.69 -1.21 22.53
C ILE A 413 18.63 -1.24 24.06
N ALA A 414 18.44 -2.43 24.62
CA ALA A 414 18.30 -2.63 26.06
C ALA A 414 19.51 -3.35 26.67
N GLY A 415 20.30 -2.65 27.47
CA GLY A 415 21.47 -3.22 28.13
C GLY A 415 22.54 -3.76 27.16
N GLY A 416 22.66 -3.13 25.97
CA GLY A 416 23.60 -3.54 24.91
C GLY A 416 23.10 -4.67 24.01
N PHE A 417 21.85 -5.14 24.19
CA PHE A 417 21.22 -6.12 23.32
C PHE A 417 20.26 -5.46 22.33
N ASN A 418 20.35 -5.88 21.08
CA ASN A 418 19.39 -5.52 20.05
C ASN A 418 18.14 -6.38 20.20
N ILE A 419 16.99 -5.73 20.40
CA ILE A 419 15.68 -6.38 20.49
C ILE A 419 14.83 -5.89 19.34
N TYR A 420 14.34 -6.83 18.55
CA TYR A 420 13.47 -6.57 17.42
C TYR A 420 12.02 -6.52 17.92
N PRO A 421 11.31 -5.35 17.86
CA PRO A 421 9.92 -5.24 18.27
C PRO A 421 9.01 -6.29 17.65
N SER A 422 9.19 -6.60 16.36
CA SER A 422 8.36 -7.56 15.65
C SER A 422 8.46 -8.98 16.21
N GLU A 423 9.62 -9.40 16.73
CA GLU A 423 9.81 -10.70 17.38
C GLU A 423 8.98 -10.80 18.67
N VAL A 424 8.96 -9.71 19.43
CA VAL A 424 8.17 -9.64 20.67
C VAL A 424 6.67 -9.59 20.35
N GLU A 425 6.28 -8.80 19.36
CA GLU A 425 4.89 -8.67 18.89
C GLU A 425 4.33 -10.01 18.42
N GLU A 426 5.12 -10.82 17.70
CA GLU A 426 4.70 -12.14 17.22
C GLU A 426 4.35 -13.07 18.39
N VAL A 427 5.12 -13.04 19.46
CA VAL A 427 4.81 -13.80 20.69
C VAL A 427 3.54 -13.27 21.36
N LEU A 428 3.37 -11.94 21.42
CA LEU A 428 2.18 -11.31 22.01
C LEU A 428 0.90 -11.66 21.24
N PHE A 429 0.95 -11.73 19.91
CA PHE A 429 -0.19 -12.15 19.07
C PHE A 429 -0.60 -13.60 19.32
N GLY A 430 0.33 -14.46 19.72
CA GLY A 430 0.04 -15.85 20.11
C GLY A 430 -0.67 -16.00 21.45
N ILE A 431 -0.75 -14.95 22.27
CA ILE A 431 -1.43 -15.00 23.59
C ILE A 431 -2.94 -14.95 23.41
N ASP A 432 -3.66 -15.94 23.94
CA ASP A 432 -5.12 -15.91 23.88
C ASP A 432 -5.68 -14.69 24.63
N GLY A 433 -6.64 -14.02 23.99
CA GLY A 433 -7.20 -12.77 24.53
C GLY A 433 -6.53 -11.49 24.03
N VAL A 434 -5.40 -11.55 23.32
CA VAL A 434 -4.80 -10.43 22.60
C VAL A 434 -5.43 -10.30 21.19
N ALA A 435 -5.94 -9.10 20.88
CA ALA A 435 -6.49 -8.78 19.57
C ALA A 435 -5.47 -8.05 18.69
N ASP A 436 -4.62 -7.19 19.29
CA ASP A 436 -3.60 -6.40 18.61
C ASP A 436 -2.49 -6.04 19.61
N ALA A 437 -1.26 -5.89 19.12
CA ALA A 437 -0.14 -5.53 19.96
C ALA A 437 0.89 -4.71 19.17
N VAL A 438 1.56 -3.78 19.86
CA VAL A 438 2.71 -3.06 19.33
C VAL A 438 3.74 -2.86 20.44
N VAL A 439 5.01 -2.97 20.08
CA VAL A 439 6.14 -2.88 21.01
C VAL A 439 7.04 -1.71 20.65
N ILE A 440 7.48 -0.96 21.65
CA ILE A 440 8.45 0.13 21.49
C ILE A 440 9.52 0.07 22.60
N GLY A 441 10.66 0.69 22.35
CA GLY A 441 11.64 1.05 23.37
C GLY A 441 11.20 2.30 24.11
N VAL A 442 11.29 2.26 25.46
CA VAL A 442 11.13 3.45 26.30
C VAL A 442 12.37 3.66 27.15
N PRO A 443 12.74 4.91 27.48
CA PRO A 443 13.95 5.19 28.26
C PRO A 443 13.99 4.43 29.59
N ASP A 444 15.14 3.83 29.90
CA ASP A 444 15.42 3.16 31.19
C ASP A 444 16.75 3.66 31.75
N LYS A 445 16.78 3.96 33.06
CA LYS A 445 17.94 4.57 33.75
C LYS A 445 19.20 3.69 33.73
N TYR A 446 19.04 2.36 33.69
CA TYR A 446 20.15 1.42 33.83
C TYR A 446 20.48 0.71 32.52
N ARG A 447 19.48 0.57 31.62
CA ARG A 447 19.61 -0.26 30.40
C ARG A 447 19.64 0.57 29.12
N GLY A 448 19.52 1.89 29.22
CA GLY A 448 19.30 2.80 28.08
C GLY A 448 17.85 2.80 27.67
N GLU A 449 17.36 1.66 27.19
CA GLU A 449 15.95 1.43 26.88
C GLU A 449 15.42 0.14 27.55
N THR A 450 14.10 0.05 27.67
CA THR A 450 13.39 -1.17 28.05
C THR A 450 12.18 -1.38 27.15
N VAL A 451 11.75 -2.64 27.06
CA VAL A 451 10.66 -3.06 26.19
C VAL A 451 9.31 -2.69 26.84
N LYS A 452 8.50 -1.91 26.11
CA LYS A 452 7.10 -1.60 26.47
C LYS A 452 6.15 -2.14 25.39
N ALA A 453 5.13 -2.88 25.82
CA ALA A 453 4.08 -3.39 24.95
C ALA A 453 2.77 -2.61 25.12
N PHE A 454 2.16 -2.17 24.03
CA PHE A 454 0.79 -1.68 23.98
C PHE A 454 -0.09 -2.78 23.43
N VAL A 455 -1.12 -3.17 24.17
CA VAL A 455 -1.95 -4.36 23.87
C VAL A 455 -3.41 -3.97 23.76
N VAL A 456 -4.08 -4.43 22.69
CA VAL A 456 -5.53 -4.35 22.54
C VAL A 456 -6.12 -5.73 22.86
N LYS A 457 -7.05 -5.79 23.80
CA LYS A 457 -7.69 -7.04 24.20
C LYS A 457 -8.81 -7.46 23.26
N LYS A 458 -8.98 -8.77 23.06
CA LYS A 458 -10.21 -9.30 22.43
C LYS A 458 -11.43 -8.96 23.31
N PRO A 459 -12.62 -8.77 22.72
CA PRO A 459 -13.84 -8.54 23.49
C PRO A 459 -14.06 -9.64 24.53
N GLY A 460 -14.25 -9.22 25.79
CA GLY A 460 -14.45 -10.14 26.93
C GLY A 460 -13.19 -10.70 27.58
N SER A 461 -12.01 -10.41 27.04
CA SER A 461 -10.72 -10.84 27.64
C SER A 461 -10.47 -10.16 28.97
N LYS A 462 -10.03 -10.96 29.97
CA LYS A 462 -9.68 -10.54 31.33
C LYS A 462 -8.17 -10.46 31.58
N LEU A 463 -7.33 -10.55 30.52
CA LEU A 463 -5.89 -10.51 30.64
C LEU A 463 -5.43 -9.32 31.50
N SER A 464 -4.55 -9.57 32.46
CA SER A 464 -3.79 -8.56 33.22
C SER A 464 -2.44 -8.28 32.55
N GLU A 465 -1.73 -7.25 33.00
CA GLU A 465 -0.37 -6.96 32.55
C GLU A 465 0.58 -8.10 32.89
N ASP A 466 0.43 -8.67 34.09
CA ASP A 466 1.23 -9.79 34.58
C ASP A 466 0.99 -11.07 33.76
N ASP A 467 -0.24 -11.32 33.31
CA ASP A 467 -0.54 -12.45 32.44
C ASP A 467 0.19 -12.33 31.09
N VAL A 468 0.19 -11.12 30.51
CA VAL A 468 0.89 -10.85 29.24
C VAL A 468 2.40 -11.02 29.42
N ILE A 469 2.99 -10.45 30.49
CA ILE A 469 4.43 -10.55 30.78
C ILE A 469 4.82 -12.01 31.01
N SER A 470 4.05 -12.74 31.83
CA SER A 470 4.31 -14.15 32.15
C SER A 470 4.22 -15.04 30.92
N ALA A 471 3.21 -14.85 30.07
CA ALA A 471 3.06 -15.59 28.83
C ALA A 471 4.21 -15.28 27.84
N ALA A 472 4.62 -14.03 27.74
CA ALA A 472 5.76 -13.64 26.90
C ALA A 472 7.09 -14.23 27.43
N ALA A 473 7.27 -14.30 28.75
CA ALA A 473 8.46 -14.89 29.38
C ALA A 473 8.60 -16.40 29.14
N ALA A 474 7.51 -17.10 28.85
CA ALA A 474 7.56 -18.51 28.51
C ALA A 474 8.21 -18.80 27.14
N SER A 475 8.23 -17.81 26.23
CA SER A 475 8.73 -17.95 24.85
C SER A 475 9.89 -17.04 24.51
N LEU A 476 10.14 -15.99 25.28
CA LEU A 476 11.19 -15.00 25.02
C LEU A 476 12.33 -15.09 26.05
N THR A 477 13.55 -14.79 25.59
CA THR A 477 14.69 -14.59 26.51
C THR A 477 14.43 -13.37 27.40
N ALA A 478 14.91 -13.42 28.63
CA ALA A 478 14.59 -12.47 29.69
C ALA A 478 14.79 -10.99 29.33
N TYR A 479 15.75 -10.66 28.47
CA TYR A 479 16.00 -9.29 28.03
C TYR A 479 14.99 -8.77 27.00
N LYS A 480 14.29 -9.67 26.27
CA LYS A 480 13.24 -9.36 25.27
C LYS A 480 11.85 -9.24 25.89
N VAL A 481 11.65 -9.80 27.09
CA VAL A 481 10.34 -9.80 27.75
C VAL A 481 9.92 -8.37 28.07
N PRO A 482 8.71 -7.92 27.68
CA PRO A 482 8.20 -6.60 28.02
C PRO A 482 8.24 -6.39 29.54
N LYS A 483 8.80 -5.25 29.96
CA LYS A 483 8.80 -4.85 31.39
C LYS A 483 7.60 -3.98 31.72
N LEU A 484 6.99 -3.38 30.72
CA LEU A 484 5.83 -2.52 30.82
C LEU A 484 4.79 -2.97 29.82
N VAL A 485 3.55 -3.09 30.26
CA VAL A 485 2.38 -3.38 29.42
C VAL A 485 1.36 -2.27 29.62
N GLU A 486 0.77 -1.77 28.54
CA GLU A 486 -0.30 -0.78 28.60
C GLU A 486 -1.46 -1.23 27.72
N PHE A 487 -2.66 -1.38 28.28
CA PHE A 487 -3.83 -1.74 27.52
C PHE A 487 -4.46 -0.53 26.84
N ARG A 488 -4.77 -0.67 25.56
CA ARG A 488 -5.41 0.36 24.73
C ARG A 488 -6.72 -0.16 24.13
N ALA A 489 -7.66 0.75 23.84
CA ALA A 489 -8.87 0.42 23.09
C ALA A 489 -8.56 0.19 21.60
N GLU A 490 -7.62 0.97 21.06
CA GLU A 490 -7.14 0.88 19.68
C GLU A 490 -5.69 1.41 19.59
N LEU A 491 -4.96 1.01 18.53
CA LEU A 491 -3.62 1.50 18.24
C LEU A 491 -3.66 2.55 17.12
N PRO A 492 -2.81 3.60 17.16
CA PRO A 492 -2.76 4.62 16.12
C PRO A 492 -2.27 4.01 14.80
N ARG A 493 -3.00 4.25 13.69
CA ARG A 493 -2.70 3.67 12.39
C ARG A 493 -2.80 4.69 11.26
N THR A 494 -2.04 4.44 10.20
CA THR A 494 -2.18 5.16 8.92
C THR A 494 -3.46 4.76 8.19
N THR A 495 -3.82 5.49 7.13
CA THR A 495 -4.95 5.16 6.23
C THR A 495 -4.82 3.79 5.55
N VAL A 496 -3.60 3.27 5.41
CA VAL A 496 -3.31 1.92 4.90
C VAL A 496 -3.17 0.88 6.03
N GLY A 497 -3.54 1.23 7.27
CA GLY A 497 -3.58 0.32 8.41
C GLY A 497 -2.24 0.10 9.15
N LYS A 498 -1.13 0.70 8.70
CA LYS A 498 0.18 0.57 9.36
C LYS A 498 0.17 1.28 10.71
N VAL A 499 0.69 0.62 11.76
CA VAL A 499 0.81 1.22 13.10
C VAL A 499 1.80 2.39 13.09
N LEU A 500 1.39 3.49 13.74
CA LEU A 500 2.19 4.70 13.90
C LEU A 500 2.96 4.64 15.23
N ARG A 501 4.02 3.78 15.30
CA ARG A 501 4.87 3.66 16.50
C ARG A 501 5.41 5.00 16.98
N ARG A 502 5.72 5.92 16.06
CA ARG A 502 6.18 7.26 16.40
C ARG A 502 5.24 7.99 17.36
N VAL A 503 3.93 7.90 17.15
CA VAL A 503 2.93 8.53 18.01
C VAL A 503 3.05 8.00 19.44
N LEU A 504 3.19 6.68 19.60
CA LEU A 504 3.36 6.05 20.91
C LEU A 504 4.68 6.43 21.58
N VAL A 505 5.78 6.52 20.82
CA VAL A 505 7.08 6.98 21.32
C VAL A 505 7.01 8.44 21.77
N GLU A 506 6.35 9.31 21.01
CA GLU A 506 6.15 10.72 21.35
C GLU A 506 5.28 10.88 22.61
N GLU A 507 4.20 10.08 22.75
CA GLU A 507 3.37 10.03 23.95
C GLU A 507 4.19 9.63 25.20
N GLU A 508 5.04 8.60 25.09
CA GLU A 508 5.88 8.15 26.20
C GLU A 508 6.96 9.16 26.57
N ARG A 509 7.56 9.82 25.58
CA ARG A 509 8.51 10.92 25.84
C ARG A 509 7.85 12.11 26.54
N ALA A 510 6.63 12.47 26.14
CA ALA A 510 5.86 13.53 26.77
C ALA A 510 5.49 13.17 28.23
N LYS A 511 5.08 11.91 28.51
CA LYS A 511 4.85 11.40 29.86
C LYS A 511 6.11 11.49 30.73
N ALA A 512 7.26 11.08 30.18
CA ALA A 512 8.55 11.15 30.89
C ALA A 512 9.02 12.59 31.17
N ALA A 513 8.69 13.54 30.29
CA ALA A 513 9.00 14.96 30.44
C ALA A 513 8.01 15.73 31.33
N GLY A 514 6.93 15.09 31.83
CA GLY A 514 5.86 15.75 32.60
C GLY A 514 5.03 16.75 31.78
N THR A 515 5.05 16.67 30.45
CA THR A 515 4.29 17.53 29.54
C THR A 515 3.07 16.77 28.98
N SER A 516 1.96 17.48 28.70
CA SER A 516 0.83 16.87 28.04
C SER A 516 1.21 16.47 26.61
N ALA A 517 0.90 15.22 26.22
CA ALA A 517 1.11 14.75 24.86
C ALA A 517 0.37 15.62 23.83
N PRO A 518 0.92 15.86 22.64
CA PRO A 518 0.20 16.51 21.56
C PRO A 518 -1.08 15.71 21.25
N ALA A 519 -2.19 16.43 20.98
CA ALA A 519 -3.49 15.83 20.73
C ALA A 519 -3.36 14.72 19.68
N SER A 520 -3.85 13.52 20.04
CA SER A 520 -3.81 12.32 19.20
C SER A 520 -4.34 12.61 17.80
N VAL A 521 -3.58 12.25 16.77
CA VAL A 521 -4.04 12.24 15.38
C VAL A 521 -5.31 11.35 15.33
N PRO A 522 -6.46 11.84 14.81
CA PRO A 522 -7.65 11.01 14.74
C PRO A 522 -7.35 9.77 13.90
N SER A 523 -7.58 8.59 14.47
CA SER A 523 -7.45 7.32 13.78
C SER A 523 -8.33 7.33 12.54
N SER A 524 -7.73 7.40 11.35
CA SER A 524 -8.42 7.27 10.07
C SER A 524 -8.56 5.82 9.61
N ALA A 525 -8.32 4.86 10.52
CA ALA A 525 -8.60 3.45 10.25
C ALA A 525 -10.11 3.26 10.04
N PRO A 526 -10.54 2.42 9.09
CA PRO A 526 -11.94 2.06 8.95
C PRO A 526 -12.39 1.40 10.24
N LYS A 527 -13.29 2.07 10.99
CA LYS A 527 -13.90 1.51 12.20
C LYS A 527 -14.52 0.17 11.83
N ALA A 528 -14.00 -0.91 12.38
CA ALA A 528 -14.71 -2.18 12.39
C ALA A 528 -16.09 -1.90 12.99
N VAL A 529 -17.14 -2.23 12.26
CA VAL A 529 -18.53 -2.01 12.67
C VAL A 529 -18.73 -2.83 13.94
N ALA A 530 -18.68 -2.15 15.09
CA ALA A 530 -19.17 -2.75 16.34
C ALA A 530 -20.63 -3.11 16.13
N ALA A 531 -20.96 -4.37 16.38
CA ALA A 531 -22.32 -4.87 16.28
C ALA A 531 -23.28 -3.92 16.99
N GLN A 532 -24.20 -3.36 16.24
CA GLN A 532 -25.28 -2.54 16.79
C GLN A 532 -26.03 -3.37 17.83
N LYS A 533 -25.94 -2.97 19.09
CA LYS A 533 -26.81 -3.45 20.15
C LYS A 533 -28.24 -3.18 19.72
N ALA A 534 -29.04 -4.25 19.63
CA ALA A 534 -30.47 -4.16 19.41
C ALA A 534 -31.09 -3.25 20.47
N SER A 535 -31.85 -2.24 20.03
CA SER A 535 -32.67 -1.40 20.89
C SER A 535 -33.73 -2.27 21.61
N PRO A 536 -34.07 -1.96 22.86
CA PRO A 536 -35.06 -2.73 23.60
C PRO A 536 -36.44 -2.54 22.98
N ALA A 537 -37.10 -3.65 22.70
CA ALA A 537 -38.44 -3.71 22.16
C ALA A 537 -39.44 -3.07 23.11
N ALA A 538 -40.35 -2.28 22.54
CA ALA A 538 -41.51 -1.71 23.21
C ALA A 538 -42.41 -2.83 23.76
N LYS A 539 -42.95 -2.63 24.97
CA LYS A 539 -43.91 -3.49 25.65
C LYS A 539 -45.17 -3.66 24.81
N ALA A 540 -45.47 -4.87 24.39
CA ALA A 540 -46.79 -5.23 23.84
C ALA A 540 -47.67 -5.85 24.94
N ALA A 541 -48.95 -5.48 24.95
CA ALA A 541 -49.96 -5.91 25.86
C ALA A 541 -50.43 -7.38 25.61
N PRO A 542 -51.05 -8.07 26.58
CA PRO A 542 -51.22 -9.52 26.52
C PRO A 542 -52.40 -9.93 25.61
N ALA A 543 -52.16 -10.88 24.71
CA ALA A 543 -53.19 -11.52 23.88
C ALA A 543 -53.66 -12.85 24.48
N LYS A 544 -54.99 -13.07 24.35
CA LYS A 544 -55.78 -14.14 24.90
C LYS A 544 -55.39 -15.55 24.41
N LYS A 545 -55.48 -16.52 25.32
CA LYS A 545 -55.33 -17.97 25.11
C LYS A 545 -56.39 -18.56 24.16
N ALA A 546 -55.98 -19.43 23.24
CA ALA A 546 -56.84 -20.39 22.54
C ALA A 546 -56.28 -21.79 22.68
N PRO A 547 -57.10 -22.86 22.62
CA PRO A 547 -56.84 -24.14 23.30
C PRO A 547 -56.02 -25.14 22.47
N ALA A 548 -55.31 -26.03 23.20
CA ALA A 548 -54.46 -27.09 22.72
C ALA A 548 -55.21 -28.21 21.98
N LYS A 549 -54.71 -28.61 20.78
CA LYS A 549 -55.06 -29.86 20.12
C LYS A 549 -53.99 -30.92 20.41
N LYS A 550 -54.44 -32.09 20.88
CA LYS A 550 -53.66 -33.30 21.13
C LYS A 550 -53.07 -33.86 19.84
N VAL A 551 -51.80 -34.23 19.84
CA VAL A 551 -51.17 -35.02 18.79
C VAL A 551 -50.74 -36.37 19.36
N ALA A 552 -51.08 -37.43 18.64
CA ALA A 552 -50.82 -38.84 18.96
C ALA A 552 -49.38 -39.25 18.60
N PRO A 553 -48.82 -40.33 19.15
CA PRO A 553 -47.41 -40.71 19.06
C PRO A 553 -47.07 -41.38 17.73
N ALA A 554 -45.87 -41.04 17.18
CA ALA A 554 -45.34 -41.61 15.97
C ALA A 554 -44.64 -42.95 16.18
N ALA A 555 -44.86 -43.87 15.23
CA ALA A 555 -44.37 -45.24 15.19
C ALA A 555 -42.86 -45.30 14.83
N LYS A 556 -42.21 -46.36 15.40
CA LYS A 556 -40.80 -46.70 15.13
C LYS A 556 -40.62 -47.23 13.70
N ALA A 557 -39.60 -46.75 12.97
CA ALA A 557 -39.09 -47.32 11.72
C ALA A 557 -37.90 -48.26 12.01
N PRO A 558 -37.71 -49.35 11.24
CA PRO A 558 -36.69 -50.36 11.50
C PRO A 558 -35.34 -50.02 10.84
N ALA A 559 -34.26 -50.47 11.48
CA ALA A 559 -32.88 -50.31 11.04
C ALA A 559 -32.56 -51.13 9.79
N ALA A 560 -32.02 -50.50 8.75
CA ALA A 560 -31.47 -51.18 7.57
C ALA A 560 -29.97 -51.41 7.75
N LYS A 561 -29.52 -52.67 7.55
CA LYS A 561 -28.12 -53.11 7.56
C LYS A 561 -27.40 -52.66 6.28
N ALA A 562 -26.22 -52.07 6.40
CA ALA A 562 -25.33 -51.78 5.30
C ALA A 562 -24.57 -53.05 4.84
N PRO A 563 -24.34 -53.27 3.55
CA PRO A 563 -23.50 -54.35 3.07
C PRO A 563 -22.01 -53.92 3.03
N VAL A 564 -21.17 -54.83 3.56
CA VAL A 564 -19.71 -54.77 3.52
C VAL A 564 -19.24 -55.19 2.12
N THR A 565 -18.60 -54.33 1.36
CA THR A 565 -17.89 -54.70 0.13
C THR A 565 -16.39 -54.76 0.39
N LYS A 566 -15.81 -55.94 0.13
CA LYS A 566 -14.38 -56.26 0.18
C LYS A 566 -13.64 -55.52 -0.97
N ALA A 567 -12.51 -54.88 -0.64
CA ALA A 567 -11.57 -54.35 -1.62
C ALA A 567 -10.78 -55.47 -2.30
N PRO A 568 -10.50 -55.41 -3.63
CA PRO A 568 -9.63 -56.37 -4.28
C PRO A 568 -8.15 -55.94 -4.18
N ALA A 569 -7.28 -56.97 -4.05
CA ALA A 569 -5.85 -56.89 -3.90
C ALA A 569 -5.14 -56.26 -5.12
N LYS A 570 -4.15 -55.41 -4.88
CA LYS A 570 -3.25 -54.87 -5.90
C LYS A 570 -2.33 -55.96 -6.44
N LYS A 571 -2.39 -56.24 -7.74
CA LYS A 571 -1.35 -56.95 -8.49
C LYS A 571 -0.20 -56.00 -8.84
N ALA A 572 1.03 -56.41 -8.50
CA ALA A 572 2.26 -55.74 -8.88
C ALA A 572 2.51 -55.88 -10.40
N VAL A 573 2.89 -54.76 -11.04
CA VAL A 573 3.34 -54.72 -12.43
C VAL A 573 4.87 -54.61 -12.43
N PRO A 574 5.62 -55.43 -13.23
CA PRO A 574 7.09 -55.40 -13.23
C PRO A 574 7.65 -54.20 -13.97
N ALA A 575 8.80 -53.69 -13.48
CA ALA A 575 9.54 -52.58 -14.01
C ALA A 575 10.11 -52.88 -15.41
N ALA A 576 9.76 -52.04 -16.40
CA ALA A 576 10.37 -52.06 -17.73
C ALA A 576 11.72 -51.28 -17.71
N LYS A 577 12.78 -51.94 -18.18
CA LYS A 577 14.14 -51.36 -18.39
C LYS A 577 14.07 -50.31 -19.53
N ALA A 578 14.55 -49.11 -19.29
CA ALA A 578 14.82 -48.11 -20.31
C ALA A 578 16.05 -48.47 -21.16
N PRO A 579 16.04 -48.25 -22.49
CA PRO A 579 17.22 -48.44 -23.34
C PRO A 579 18.12 -47.19 -23.25
N ALA A 580 19.44 -47.41 -23.08
CA ALA A 580 20.45 -46.40 -23.14
C ALA A 580 20.70 -45.96 -24.60
N THR A 581 20.45 -44.70 -24.91
CA THR A 581 20.87 -44.08 -26.16
C THR A 581 22.16 -43.31 -25.96
N LYS A 582 23.24 -43.76 -26.62
CA LYS A 582 24.53 -43.08 -26.72
C LYS A 582 24.38 -41.79 -27.56
N ALA A 583 24.78 -40.65 -26.98
CA ALA A 583 24.96 -39.40 -27.73
C ALA A 583 26.30 -39.43 -28.48
N PRO A 584 26.36 -38.90 -29.71
CA PRO A 584 27.62 -38.77 -30.44
C PRO A 584 28.37 -37.49 -30.01
N ALA A 585 29.69 -37.64 -29.74
CA ALA A 585 30.59 -36.55 -29.46
C ALA A 585 30.78 -35.63 -30.66
N LYS A 586 30.46 -34.33 -30.53
CA LYS A 586 30.85 -33.30 -31.48
C LYS A 586 32.22 -32.74 -31.14
N LYS A 587 33.14 -32.85 -32.15
CA LYS A 587 34.47 -32.27 -32.15
C LYS A 587 34.40 -30.75 -32.08
N VAL A 588 35.16 -30.17 -31.14
CA VAL A 588 35.39 -28.74 -31.03
C VAL A 588 36.47 -28.35 -32.05
N ALA A 589 36.14 -27.39 -32.94
CA ALA A 589 37.11 -26.74 -33.83
C ALA A 589 37.70 -25.50 -33.11
N PRO A 590 38.99 -25.14 -33.38
CA PRO A 590 39.67 -24.07 -32.67
C PRO A 590 39.22 -22.68 -33.12
N ALA A 591 39.11 -21.73 -32.17
CA ALA A 591 38.72 -20.35 -32.34
C ALA A 591 39.71 -19.57 -33.22
N ALA A 592 39.20 -18.90 -34.26
CA ALA A 592 39.90 -17.93 -35.07
C ALA A 592 40.07 -16.60 -34.30
N LYS A 593 41.30 -16.08 -34.30
CA LYS A 593 41.68 -14.78 -33.75
C LYS A 593 41.03 -13.64 -34.59
N ALA A 594 40.29 -12.75 -33.95
CA ALA A 594 39.85 -11.49 -34.55
C ALA A 594 40.99 -10.46 -34.62
N PRO A 595 41.07 -9.63 -35.66
CA PRO A 595 42.10 -8.60 -35.79
C PRO A 595 41.81 -7.38 -34.92
N ALA A 596 42.83 -6.81 -34.31
CA ALA A 596 42.79 -5.60 -33.50
C ALA A 596 42.49 -4.36 -34.34
N ALA A 597 41.40 -3.65 -34.01
CA ALA A 597 41.09 -2.35 -34.57
C ALA A 597 41.92 -1.27 -33.85
N LYS A 598 42.70 -0.48 -34.62
CA LYS A 598 43.42 0.71 -34.17
C LYS A 598 42.44 1.84 -33.87
N ALA A 599 42.50 2.42 -32.68
CA ALA A 599 41.80 3.64 -32.32
C ALA A 599 42.44 4.87 -32.99
N PRO A 600 41.69 5.88 -33.48
CA PRO A 600 42.24 7.13 -33.97
C PRO A 600 42.58 8.07 -32.82
N ALA A 601 43.78 8.67 -32.91
CA ALA A 601 44.30 9.66 -31.99
C ALA A 601 43.48 10.96 -32.05
N GLN A 602 42.95 11.41 -30.93
CA GLN A 602 42.37 12.73 -30.76
C GLN A 602 43.47 13.76 -30.50
N LYS A 603 43.55 14.81 -31.38
CA LYS A 603 44.38 16.00 -31.21
C LYS A 603 43.74 16.89 -30.13
N ALA A 604 44.53 17.27 -29.14
CA ALA A 604 44.18 18.30 -28.15
C ALA A 604 44.05 19.71 -28.79
N PRO A 605 43.07 20.53 -28.38
CA PRO A 605 43.02 21.95 -28.83
C PRO A 605 43.96 22.84 -28.01
N ALA A 606 44.64 23.74 -28.72
CA ALA A 606 45.61 24.70 -28.20
C ALA A 606 45.00 25.73 -27.22
N ALA A 607 45.72 26.00 -26.14
CA ALA A 607 45.38 27.01 -25.15
C ALA A 607 45.44 28.44 -25.77
N LYS A 608 44.32 29.19 -25.67
CA LYS A 608 44.28 30.65 -25.95
C LYS A 608 44.71 31.42 -24.70
N LYS A 609 45.74 32.25 -24.86
CA LYS A 609 46.24 33.23 -23.87
C LYS A 609 45.17 34.28 -23.57
N ALA A 610 44.99 34.62 -22.31
CA ALA A 610 44.19 35.75 -21.83
C ALA A 610 44.91 37.09 -22.09
N PRO A 611 44.20 38.19 -22.40
CA PRO A 611 44.80 39.51 -22.45
C PRO A 611 44.86 40.15 -21.06
N ALA A 612 45.97 40.88 -20.83
CA ALA A 612 46.27 41.61 -19.61
C ALA A 612 45.35 42.81 -19.41
N LYS A 613 44.97 43.06 -18.15
CA LYS A 613 44.35 44.32 -17.69
C LYS A 613 45.31 45.49 -17.84
N ARG A 614 44.85 46.63 -18.37
CA ARG A 614 45.37 47.96 -18.09
C ARG A 614 44.22 48.88 -17.70
N ALA A 615 44.44 49.54 -16.57
CA ALA A 615 43.87 50.75 -15.99
C ALA A 615 42.34 50.73 -15.71
#